data_c588a69111fd5fc9d5386c2f120bc808
#
_entry.id   c588a69111fd5fc9d5386c2f120bc808
#
_cell.length_a   1.000
_cell.length_b   1.000
_cell.length_c   1.000
_cell.angle_alpha   90.00
_cell.angle_beta   90.00
_cell.angle_gamma   90.00
#
_symmetry.space_group_name_H-M   'P 1'
#
loop_
_entity.id
_entity.type
_entity.pdbx_description
1 polymer ?
#
loop_
_entity_poly.entity_id
_entity_poly.type
_entity_poly.pdbx_seq_one_letter_code
_entity_poly.pdbx_strand_id
1 'polypeptide(L)'
;VSRVEALAGPQSTLFGASSQSGAVRVITNKPDPTAFEANISAGLSSTEDGGTGYEIDGTVNIPLSDSVAIRLSGFSSKDAGYIDNVLGNTVVDTIIGTGAGGGKNNSNLLEDDINDVEWQGARASVRWLVNDNWTVTATTNFQDLEADGFNDFDPIRGDLKTVKFADEYRTDEWHQTSLVIEGDLGFAQLVSAT
;
A
#
# COMPACT_ATOMS: atom_id res chain seq x y z
N VAL A 1 -9.19 -9.84 6.11
CA VAL A 1 -8.54 -9.63 7.42
C VAL A 1 -9.33 -10.43 8.47
N SER A 2 -8.63 -11.18 9.35
CA SER A 2 -9.26 -11.89 10.47
C SER A 2 -9.54 -10.93 11.63
N ARG A 3 -8.51 -10.16 12.02
CA ARG A 3 -8.60 -9.14 13.07
C ARG A 3 -7.46 -8.14 12.97
N VAL A 4 -7.64 -7.00 13.63
CA VAL A 4 -6.61 -6.00 13.86
C VAL A 4 -6.36 -5.91 15.36
N GLU A 5 -5.11 -5.95 15.76
CA GLU A 5 -4.68 -5.87 17.15
C GLU A 5 -3.87 -4.58 17.34
N ALA A 6 -4.27 -3.74 18.29
CA ALA A 6 -3.52 -2.56 18.69
C ALA A 6 -2.83 -2.84 20.04
N LEU A 7 -1.51 -2.83 20.03
CA LEU A 7 -0.67 -3.03 21.20
C LEU A 7 -0.18 -1.66 21.69
N ALA A 8 -0.66 -1.20 22.84
CA ALA A 8 -0.29 0.09 23.40
C ALA A 8 1.03 0.00 24.18
N GLY A 9 1.83 1.07 24.11
CA GLY A 9 3.10 1.18 24.80
C GLY A 9 4.28 0.53 24.07
N PRO A 10 5.50 0.64 24.64
CA PRO A 10 6.72 0.16 24.00
C PRO A 10 6.69 -1.35 23.73
N GLN A 11 6.85 -1.74 22.47
CA GLN A 11 6.85 -3.12 22.02
C GLN A 11 8.19 -3.54 21.40
N SER A 12 9.24 -2.74 21.57
CA SER A 12 10.54 -2.91 20.91
C SER A 12 11.22 -4.24 21.20
N THR A 13 10.96 -4.86 22.35
CA THR A 13 11.52 -6.17 22.71
C THR A 13 11.08 -7.30 21.77
N LEU A 14 9.84 -7.23 21.27
CA LEU A 14 9.25 -8.26 20.40
C LEU A 14 9.18 -7.85 18.94
N PHE A 15 9.00 -6.55 18.66
CA PHE A 15 8.70 -6.04 17.31
C PHE A 15 9.77 -5.12 16.73
N GLY A 16 10.93 -4.98 17.42
CA GLY A 16 12.07 -4.20 16.92
C GLY A 16 12.02 -2.72 17.28
N ALA A 17 13.09 -2.00 16.91
CA ALA A 17 13.38 -0.65 17.39
C ALA A 17 12.32 0.42 17.04
N SER A 18 11.52 0.23 16.02
CA SER A 18 10.52 1.20 15.56
C SER A 18 9.21 1.17 16.35
N SER A 19 9.04 0.22 17.28
CA SER A 19 7.79 0.02 18.04
C SER A 19 7.81 0.73 19.40
N GLN A 20 8.19 2.00 19.43
CA GLN A 20 8.35 2.77 20.69
C GLN A 20 7.02 3.18 21.33
N SER A 21 6.04 3.54 20.52
CA SER A 21 4.72 4.01 20.98
C SER A 21 3.66 2.92 20.99
N GLY A 22 3.94 1.80 20.35
CA GLY A 22 3.00 0.70 20.16
C GLY A 22 3.20 0.00 18.84
N ALA A 23 2.33 -0.97 18.57
CA ALA A 23 2.29 -1.67 17.29
C ALA A 23 0.84 -1.97 16.88
N VAL A 24 0.54 -1.84 15.59
CA VAL A 24 -0.71 -2.33 15.01
C VAL A 24 -0.40 -3.59 14.21
N ARG A 25 -1.07 -4.68 14.53
CA ARG A 25 -0.93 -5.96 13.85
C ARG A 25 -2.17 -6.29 13.05
N VAL A 26 -2.00 -6.49 11.76
CA VAL A 26 -3.08 -6.96 10.87
C VAL A 26 -2.93 -8.47 10.72
N ILE A 27 -3.88 -9.22 11.27
CA ILE A 27 -3.90 -10.68 11.19
C ILE A 27 -4.82 -11.07 10.04
N THR A 28 -4.25 -11.69 9.04
CA THR A 28 -5.00 -12.13 7.85
C THR A 28 -5.64 -13.49 8.07
N ASN A 29 -6.73 -13.77 7.34
CA ASN A 29 -7.33 -15.09 7.32
C ASN A 29 -6.32 -16.11 6.78
N LYS A 30 -6.17 -17.24 7.49
CA LYS A 30 -5.40 -18.39 7.00
C LYS A 30 -6.22 -19.15 5.96
N PRO A 31 -5.60 -19.88 5.02
CA PRO A 31 -6.32 -20.81 4.14
C PRO A 31 -7.10 -21.86 4.95
N ASP A 32 -8.32 -22.15 4.52
CA ASP A 32 -9.24 -23.09 5.18
C ASP A 32 -9.52 -24.27 4.25
N PRO A 33 -9.13 -25.51 4.63
CA PRO A 33 -9.38 -26.68 3.82
C PRO A 33 -10.84 -27.20 3.87
N THR A 34 -11.69 -26.58 4.71
CA THR A 34 -13.06 -27.05 4.91
C THR A 34 -14.08 -26.40 3.99
N ALA A 35 -13.78 -25.23 3.42
CA ALA A 35 -14.75 -24.48 2.64
C ALA A 35 -14.12 -23.71 1.45
N PHE A 36 -14.83 -23.69 0.32
CA PHE A 36 -14.57 -22.73 -0.75
C PHE A 36 -15.23 -21.40 -0.40
N GLU A 37 -14.45 -20.34 -0.47
CA GLU A 37 -14.93 -18.96 -0.27
C GLU A 37 -14.40 -18.08 -1.38
N ALA A 38 -15.23 -17.16 -1.87
CA ALA A 38 -14.80 -16.12 -2.80
C ALA A 38 -15.50 -14.81 -2.43
N ASN A 39 -14.75 -13.72 -2.51
CA ASN A 39 -15.25 -12.36 -2.34
C ASN A 39 -14.61 -11.46 -3.39
N ILE A 40 -15.39 -10.52 -3.90
CA ILE A 40 -14.93 -9.44 -4.74
C ILE A 40 -15.62 -8.16 -4.29
N SER A 41 -14.87 -7.07 -4.26
CA SER A 41 -15.36 -5.73 -3.94
C SER A 41 -14.88 -4.77 -5.01
N ALA A 42 -15.69 -3.77 -5.34
CA ALA A 42 -15.32 -2.70 -6.23
C ALA A 42 -15.97 -1.40 -5.78
N GLY A 43 -15.22 -0.32 -5.83
CA GLY A 43 -15.66 1.02 -5.46
C GLY A 43 -15.21 2.05 -6.48
N LEU A 44 -15.98 3.15 -6.58
CA LEU A 44 -15.60 4.35 -7.30
C LEU A 44 -15.71 5.52 -6.34
N SER A 45 -14.78 6.44 -6.42
CA SER A 45 -14.76 7.68 -5.65
C SER A 45 -14.59 8.89 -6.58
N SER A 46 -15.06 10.04 -6.16
CA SER A 46 -14.81 11.30 -6.84
C SER A 46 -14.37 12.30 -5.80
N THR A 47 -13.25 12.94 -6.04
CA THR A 47 -12.68 13.97 -5.18
C THR A 47 -13.24 15.32 -5.60
N GLU A 48 -13.70 16.13 -4.66
CA GLU A 48 -14.14 17.50 -4.94
C GLU A 48 -12.94 18.32 -5.41
N ASP A 49 -13.13 19.06 -6.50
CA ASP A 49 -12.07 19.79 -7.19
C ASP A 49 -10.86 18.90 -7.59
N GLY A 50 -11.14 17.62 -7.90
CA GLY A 50 -10.13 16.64 -8.27
C GLY A 50 -10.69 15.54 -9.18
N GLY A 51 -9.89 14.52 -9.41
CA GLY A 51 -10.20 13.43 -10.33
C GLY A 51 -11.14 12.35 -9.78
N THR A 52 -11.15 11.23 -10.46
CA THR A 52 -11.93 10.03 -10.09
C THR A 52 -10.98 8.91 -9.66
N GLY A 53 -11.25 8.34 -8.48
CA GLY A 53 -10.55 7.18 -7.97
C GLY A 53 -11.36 5.89 -8.14
N TYR A 54 -10.67 4.77 -7.96
CA TYR A 54 -11.30 3.44 -7.93
C TYR A 54 -10.62 2.55 -6.92
N GLU A 55 -11.34 1.54 -6.48
CA GLU A 55 -10.83 0.44 -5.69
C GLU A 55 -11.45 -0.86 -6.19
N ILE A 56 -10.63 -1.89 -6.38
CA ILE A 56 -11.07 -3.25 -6.64
C ILE A 56 -10.23 -4.21 -5.81
N ASP A 57 -10.89 -5.10 -5.08
CA ASP A 57 -10.22 -6.17 -4.36
C ASP A 57 -10.93 -7.51 -4.54
N GLY A 58 -10.18 -8.58 -4.38
CA GLY A 58 -10.73 -9.92 -4.46
C GLY A 58 -9.96 -10.90 -3.58
N THR A 59 -10.68 -11.88 -3.08
CA THR A 59 -10.12 -12.99 -2.32
C THR A 59 -10.80 -14.28 -2.72
N VAL A 60 -10.02 -15.36 -2.87
CA VAL A 60 -10.53 -16.70 -3.06
C VAL A 60 -9.81 -17.68 -2.12
N ASN A 61 -10.55 -18.54 -1.47
CA ASN A 61 -10.08 -19.68 -0.68
C ASN A 61 -10.47 -20.98 -1.38
N ILE A 62 -9.50 -21.81 -1.68
CA ILE A 62 -9.69 -23.05 -2.45
C ILE A 62 -9.19 -24.22 -1.62
N PRO A 63 -10.08 -25.09 -1.09
CA PRO A 63 -9.69 -26.35 -0.50
C PRO A 63 -9.20 -27.29 -1.63
N LEU A 64 -7.96 -27.76 -1.53
CA LEU A 64 -7.41 -28.75 -2.46
C LEU A 64 -7.63 -30.18 -1.97
N SER A 65 -7.68 -30.35 -0.66
CA SER A 65 -8.02 -31.60 0.03
C SER A 65 -8.47 -31.29 1.46
N ASP A 66 -8.85 -32.30 2.23
CA ASP A 66 -9.23 -32.16 3.65
C ASP A 66 -8.09 -31.57 4.52
N SER A 67 -6.85 -31.60 4.01
CA SER A 67 -5.66 -31.13 4.76
C SER A 67 -4.92 -29.98 4.09
N VAL A 68 -5.25 -29.62 2.86
CA VAL A 68 -4.53 -28.57 2.10
C VAL A 68 -5.49 -27.55 1.52
N ALA A 69 -5.21 -26.28 1.75
CA ALA A 69 -5.92 -25.19 1.12
C ALA A 69 -4.98 -24.09 0.60
N ILE A 70 -5.45 -23.36 -0.39
CA ILE A 70 -4.81 -22.16 -0.92
C ILE A 70 -5.76 -20.98 -0.72
N ARG A 71 -5.20 -19.83 -0.33
CA ARG A 71 -5.91 -18.54 -0.29
C ARG A 71 -5.14 -17.53 -1.12
N LEU A 72 -5.83 -16.94 -2.10
CA LEU A 72 -5.32 -15.90 -2.96
C LEU A 72 -6.09 -14.62 -2.68
N SER A 73 -5.40 -13.50 -2.66
CA SER A 73 -6.00 -12.16 -2.54
C SER A 73 -5.25 -11.20 -3.45
N GLY A 74 -5.95 -10.23 -4.02
CA GLY A 74 -5.35 -9.18 -4.80
C GLY A 74 -6.17 -7.91 -4.70
N PHE A 75 -5.53 -6.78 -4.91
CA PHE A 75 -6.19 -5.48 -4.96
C PHE A 75 -5.50 -4.54 -5.95
N SER A 76 -6.24 -3.58 -6.44
CA SER A 76 -5.75 -2.41 -7.16
C SER A 76 -6.63 -1.23 -6.80
N SER A 77 -6.02 -0.10 -6.47
CA SER A 77 -6.73 1.14 -6.14
C SER A 77 -6.00 2.34 -6.69
N LYS A 78 -6.77 3.37 -6.98
CA LYS A 78 -6.29 4.71 -7.34
C LYS A 78 -7.03 5.72 -6.49
N ASP A 79 -6.27 6.49 -5.71
CA ASP A 79 -6.74 7.69 -5.07
C ASP A 79 -6.49 8.87 -6.01
N ALA A 80 -7.55 9.59 -6.37
CA ALA A 80 -7.45 10.68 -7.33
C ALA A 80 -6.68 11.87 -6.76
N GLY A 81 -5.89 12.50 -7.62
CA GLY A 81 -5.28 13.79 -7.36
C GLY A 81 -6.29 14.93 -7.25
N TYR A 82 -5.85 16.06 -6.74
CA TYR A 82 -6.64 17.28 -6.57
C TYR A 82 -5.76 18.55 -6.55
N ILE A 83 -4.48 18.45 -6.90
CA ILE A 83 -3.57 19.60 -7.00
C ILE A 83 -3.21 19.81 -8.47
N ASP A 84 -3.41 21.05 -8.96
CA ASP A 84 -3.08 21.42 -10.32
C ASP A 84 -1.67 22.01 -10.42
N ASN A 85 -0.88 21.54 -11.38
CA ASN A 85 0.36 22.19 -11.76
C ASN A 85 0.08 23.28 -12.79
N VAL A 86 0.02 24.53 -12.34
CA VAL A 86 -0.31 25.68 -13.19
C VAL A 86 0.93 26.38 -13.73
N LEU A 87 0.75 27.21 -14.77
CA LEU A 87 1.83 27.94 -15.40
C LEU A 87 2.55 28.88 -14.42
N GLY A 88 3.85 28.74 -14.37
CA GLY A 88 4.74 29.61 -13.61
C GLY A 88 6.08 29.83 -14.30
N ASN A 89 6.82 30.81 -13.80
CA ASN A 89 8.16 31.15 -14.28
C ASN A 89 9.14 31.15 -13.12
N THR A 90 10.40 30.78 -13.39
CA THR A 90 11.47 30.93 -12.41
C THR A 90 11.75 32.39 -12.16
N VAL A 91 11.81 32.82 -10.89
CA VAL A 91 11.91 34.23 -10.45
C VAL A 91 13.31 34.82 -10.66
N VAL A 92 14.27 34.08 -11.17
CA VAL A 92 15.69 34.46 -11.24
C VAL A 92 15.93 35.75 -12.07
N ASP A 93 15.08 36.03 -13.06
CA ASP A 93 15.23 37.23 -13.90
C ASP A 93 14.78 38.53 -13.25
N THR A 94 13.91 38.48 -12.25
CA THR A 94 13.34 39.69 -11.66
C THR A 94 14.18 40.25 -10.51
N ILE A 95 14.97 39.40 -9.83
CA ILE A 95 15.75 39.81 -8.65
C ILE A 95 17.17 40.29 -9.01
N ILE A 96 17.78 39.75 -10.06
CA ILE A 96 19.19 40.04 -10.38
C ILE A 96 19.35 41.13 -11.43
N GLY A 97 18.30 41.53 -12.13
CA GLY A 97 18.30 42.67 -13.06
C GLY A 97 19.33 42.57 -14.22
N THR A 98 19.76 41.37 -14.55
CA THR A 98 20.83 41.17 -15.55
C THR A 98 20.34 41.20 -16.98
N GLY A 99 19.03 41.32 -17.22
CA GLY A 99 18.48 41.45 -18.58
C GLY A 99 18.78 40.26 -19.53
N ALA A 100 19.43 39.24 -19.04
CA ALA A 100 19.67 38.01 -19.79
C ALA A 100 18.43 37.11 -19.63
N GLY A 101 17.41 37.37 -20.44
CA GLY A 101 16.16 36.62 -20.47
C GLY A 101 16.37 35.12 -20.56
N GLY A 102 16.16 34.44 -19.49
CA GLY A 102 16.38 33.00 -19.35
C GLY A 102 15.50 32.37 -18.33
N GLY A 103 14.43 33.04 -17.87
CA GLY A 103 13.43 32.44 -17.02
C GLY A 103 12.82 31.21 -17.70
N LYS A 104 12.92 30.06 -17.07
CA LYS A 104 12.24 28.85 -17.54
C LYS A 104 10.80 28.90 -17.06
N ASN A 105 9.89 28.55 -17.92
CA ASN A 105 8.51 28.24 -17.53
C ASN A 105 8.32 26.72 -17.49
N ASN A 106 7.22 26.30 -16.91
CA ASN A 106 6.82 24.89 -16.80
C ASN A 106 5.70 24.52 -17.79
N SER A 107 5.62 25.22 -18.94
CA SER A 107 4.51 25.01 -19.89
C SER A 107 4.36 23.58 -20.43
N ASN A 108 5.42 22.79 -20.35
CA ASN A 108 5.42 21.37 -20.75
C ASN A 108 5.02 20.41 -19.60
N LEU A 109 4.76 20.92 -18.41
CA LEU A 109 4.41 20.17 -17.21
C LEU A 109 3.07 20.61 -16.62
N LEU A 110 2.24 21.31 -17.42
CA LEU A 110 0.90 21.71 -17.00
C LEU A 110 0.01 20.48 -16.98
N GLU A 111 -0.54 20.19 -15.82
CA GLU A 111 -1.36 19.02 -15.58
C GLU A 111 -2.30 19.29 -14.42
N ASP A 112 -3.52 18.82 -14.53
CA ASP A 112 -4.50 18.86 -13.45
C ASP A 112 -4.35 17.58 -12.60
N ASP A 113 -4.66 17.69 -11.31
CA ASP A 113 -4.75 16.55 -10.39
C ASP A 113 -3.45 15.75 -10.23
N ILE A 114 -2.28 16.41 -10.19
CA ILE A 114 -0.94 15.79 -10.25
C ILE A 114 -0.56 14.90 -9.06
N ASN A 115 -1.34 14.86 -8.00
CA ASN A 115 -0.98 14.16 -6.76
C ASN A 115 -1.81 12.90 -6.53
N ASP A 116 -2.02 12.13 -7.58
CA ASP A 116 -2.70 10.85 -7.45
C ASP A 116 -1.80 9.75 -6.84
N VAL A 117 -2.42 8.71 -6.31
CA VAL A 117 -1.73 7.57 -5.72
C VAL A 117 -2.33 6.28 -6.22
N GLU A 118 -1.50 5.42 -6.78
CA GLU A 118 -1.89 4.09 -7.23
C GLU A 118 -1.26 3.02 -6.36
N TRP A 119 -2.06 2.06 -5.92
CA TRP A 119 -1.62 0.92 -5.14
C TRP A 119 -2.12 -0.37 -5.76
N GLN A 120 -1.25 -1.34 -5.85
CA GLN A 120 -1.62 -2.68 -6.26
C GLN A 120 -0.88 -3.72 -5.44
N GLY A 121 -1.47 -4.86 -5.26
CA GLY A 121 -0.82 -5.92 -4.51
C GLY A 121 -1.52 -7.25 -4.63
N ALA A 122 -0.76 -8.28 -4.30
CA ALA A 122 -1.24 -9.66 -4.30
C ALA A 122 -0.66 -10.44 -3.12
N ARG A 123 -1.42 -11.41 -2.66
CA ARG A 123 -1.01 -12.36 -1.63
C ARG A 123 -1.43 -13.77 -2.04
N ALA A 124 -0.52 -14.70 -1.91
CA ALA A 124 -0.78 -16.12 -2.02
C ALA A 124 -0.36 -16.82 -0.71
N SER A 125 -1.20 -17.69 -0.20
CA SER A 125 -0.91 -18.48 0.99
C SER A 125 -1.37 -19.92 0.78
N VAL A 126 -0.53 -20.85 1.19
CA VAL A 126 -0.82 -22.29 1.21
C VAL A 126 -0.74 -22.76 2.66
N ARG A 127 -1.74 -23.47 3.11
CA ARG A 127 -1.76 -24.12 4.43
C ARG A 127 -1.90 -25.61 4.26
N TRP A 128 -1.04 -26.35 4.95
CA TRP A 128 -1.05 -27.79 5.00
C TRP A 128 -1.16 -28.29 6.44
N LEU A 129 -2.24 -28.98 6.75
CA LEU A 129 -2.44 -29.73 7.99
C LEU A 129 -1.73 -31.08 7.79
N VAL A 130 -0.44 -31.16 8.18
CA VAL A 130 0.39 -32.37 7.99
C VAL A 130 -0.20 -33.55 8.72
N ASN A 131 -0.69 -33.31 9.93
CA ASN A 131 -1.45 -34.22 10.77
C ASN A 131 -2.16 -33.40 11.88
N ASP A 132 -2.78 -34.09 12.86
CA ASP A 132 -3.50 -33.44 13.96
C ASP A 132 -2.66 -32.51 14.82
N ASN A 133 -1.34 -32.68 14.81
CA ASN A 133 -0.39 -31.94 15.66
C ASN A 133 0.46 -30.92 14.90
N TRP A 134 0.55 -31.03 13.56
CA TRP A 134 1.45 -30.19 12.78
C TRP A 134 0.78 -29.48 11.64
N THR A 135 1.03 -28.18 11.58
CA THR A 135 0.56 -27.31 10.48
C THR A 135 1.71 -26.53 9.88
N VAL A 136 1.75 -26.45 8.57
CA VAL A 136 2.70 -25.63 7.82
C VAL A 136 1.93 -24.61 6.99
N THR A 137 2.32 -23.34 7.07
CA THR A 137 1.75 -22.27 6.27
C THR A 137 2.87 -21.51 5.57
N ALA A 138 2.83 -21.50 4.25
CA ALA A 138 3.69 -20.66 3.42
C ALA A 138 2.89 -19.50 2.85
N THR A 139 3.45 -18.30 2.89
CA THR A 139 2.79 -17.09 2.39
C THR A 139 3.79 -16.25 1.61
N THR A 140 3.36 -15.68 0.49
CA THR A 140 4.07 -14.64 -0.24
C THR A 140 3.15 -13.45 -0.46
N ASN A 141 3.71 -12.24 -0.33
CA ASN A 141 3.05 -10.97 -0.54
C ASN A 141 3.88 -10.14 -1.51
N PHE A 142 3.19 -9.40 -2.34
CA PHE A 142 3.77 -8.37 -3.21
C PHE A 142 2.92 -7.13 -3.09
N GLN A 143 3.54 -5.95 -3.07
CA GLN A 143 2.86 -4.67 -3.15
C GLN A 143 3.72 -3.69 -3.92
N ASP A 144 3.06 -2.88 -4.71
CA ASP A 144 3.62 -1.76 -5.45
C ASP A 144 2.77 -0.53 -5.18
N LEU A 145 3.45 0.60 -4.95
CA LEU A 145 2.87 1.92 -4.74
C LEU A 145 3.56 2.91 -5.65
N GLU A 146 2.79 3.67 -6.39
CA GLU A 146 3.22 4.84 -7.13
C GLU A 146 2.41 6.04 -6.66
N ALA A 147 3.10 7.09 -6.24
CA ALA A 147 2.49 8.35 -5.82
C ALA A 147 3.12 9.47 -6.61
N ASP A 148 2.31 10.17 -7.37
CA ASP A 148 2.71 11.32 -8.14
C ASP A 148 2.50 12.60 -7.33
N GLY A 149 3.38 13.58 -7.54
CA GLY A 149 3.33 14.86 -6.87
C GLY A 149 3.38 14.79 -5.34
N PHE A 150 3.12 15.94 -4.73
CA PHE A 150 2.95 16.09 -3.27
C PHE A 150 1.66 16.81 -2.97
N ASN A 151 1.11 16.60 -1.78
CA ASN A 151 -0.10 17.27 -1.28
C ASN A 151 0.21 18.70 -0.81
N ASP A 152 1.05 19.44 -1.54
CA ASP A 152 1.41 20.83 -1.25
C ASP A 152 0.91 21.77 -2.36
N PHE A 153 0.36 22.90 -1.96
CA PHE A 153 -0.08 23.93 -2.89
C PHE A 153 0.47 25.31 -2.49
N ASP A 154 0.53 26.23 -3.44
CA ASP A 154 0.97 27.60 -3.24
C ASP A 154 -0.24 28.53 -3.09
N PRO A 155 -0.58 29.02 -1.89
CA PRO A 155 -1.72 29.90 -1.67
C PRO A 155 -1.69 31.21 -2.50
N ILE A 156 -0.50 31.63 -2.97
CA ILE A 156 -0.35 32.81 -3.84
C ILE A 156 -0.89 32.52 -5.24
N ARG A 157 -0.83 31.26 -5.68
CA ARG A 157 -1.30 30.84 -7.01
C ARG A 157 -2.80 30.52 -7.04
N GLY A 158 -3.38 30.30 -5.90
CA GLY A 158 -4.78 29.91 -5.72
C GLY A 158 -4.93 28.65 -4.90
N ASP A 159 -6.16 28.29 -4.58
CA ASP A 159 -6.46 27.08 -3.86
C ASP A 159 -6.15 25.86 -4.72
N LEU A 160 -5.55 24.82 -4.12
CA LEU A 160 -5.17 23.56 -4.77
C LEU A 160 -4.26 23.71 -6.00
N LYS A 161 -3.47 24.81 -6.09
CA LYS A 161 -2.59 25.07 -7.22
C LYS A 161 -1.13 25.16 -6.80
N THR A 162 -0.26 24.60 -7.62
CA THR A 162 1.19 24.64 -7.41
C THR A 162 1.91 24.97 -8.71
N VAL A 163 3.21 25.25 -8.63
CA VAL A 163 4.09 25.44 -9.80
C VAL A 163 5.29 24.54 -9.66
N LYS A 164 5.29 23.44 -10.37
CA LYS A 164 6.38 22.47 -10.42
C LYS A 164 7.13 22.57 -11.75
N PHE A 165 8.44 22.47 -11.69
CA PHE A 165 9.36 22.54 -12.85
C PHE A 165 10.00 21.17 -13.17
N ALA A 166 9.60 20.14 -12.48
CA ALA A 166 9.98 18.75 -12.68
C ALA A 166 8.87 17.85 -12.19
N ASP A 167 8.75 16.67 -12.76
CA ASP A 167 7.87 15.63 -12.27
C ASP A 167 8.38 15.16 -10.90
N GLU A 168 7.47 15.06 -9.94
CA GLU A 168 7.73 14.59 -8.59
C GLU A 168 6.96 13.29 -8.42
N TYR A 169 7.65 12.21 -8.08
CA TYR A 169 7.02 10.92 -7.86
C TYR A 169 7.74 10.15 -6.75
N ARG A 170 7.03 9.22 -6.17
CA ARG A 170 7.54 8.24 -5.22
C ARG A 170 7.04 6.85 -5.60
N THR A 171 7.94 5.89 -5.64
CA THR A 171 7.60 4.48 -5.82
C THR A 171 8.04 3.69 -4.59
N ASP A 172 7.27 2.69 -4.22
CA ASP A 172 7.58 1.77 -3.13
C ASP A 172 7.14 0.36 -3.53
N GLU A 173 8.10 -0.51 -3.83
CA GLU A 173 7.86 -1.90 -4.19
C GLU A 173 8.46 -2.81 -3.10
N TRP A 174 7.66 -3.74 -2.60
CA TRP A 174 8.18 -4.72 -1.68
C TRP A 174 7.59 -6.12 -1.92
N HIS A 175 8.39 -7.09 -1.58
CA HIS A 175 8.06 -8.50 -1.63
C HIS A 175 8.45 -9.17 -0.32
N GLN A 176 7.55 -9.95 0.25
CA GLN A 176 7.78 -10.70 1.47
C GLN A 176 7.34 -12.15 1.31
N THR A 177 8.18 -13.09 1.69
CA THR A 177 7.83 -14.50 1.78
C THR A 177 8.07 -14.98 3.21
N SER A 178 7.18 -15.80 3.71
CA SER A 178 7.27 -16.38 5.06
C SER A 178 6.85 -17.84 5.07
N LEU A 179 7.48 -18.60 5.95
CA LEU A 179 7.12 -19.98 6.28
C LEU A 179 6.88 -20.07 7.78
N VAL A 180 5.71 -20.55 8.16
CA VAL A 180 5.32 -20.76 9.56
C VAL A 180 5.04 -22.23 9.77
N ILE A 181 5.68 -22.83 10.79
CA ILE A 181 5.48 -24.20 11.23
C ILE A 181 4.93 -24.14 12.66
N GLU A 182 3.75 -24.70 12.86
CA GLU A 182 3.07 -24.78 14.16
C GLU A 182 2.99 -26.26 14.55
N GLY A 183 3.45 -26.61 15.76
CA GLY A 183 3.47 -27.99 16.26
C GLY A 183 2.97 -28.10 17.69
N ASP A 184 2.14 -29.11 17.97
CA ASP A 184 1.73 -29.50 19.32
C ASP A 184 2.53 -30.74 19.73
N LEU A 185 3.36 -30.57 20.75
CA LEU A 185 4.20 -31.63 21.32
C LEU A 185 3.52 -32.35 22.51
N GLY A 186 2.26 -32.02 22.80
CA GLY A 186 1.50 -32.52 23.94
C GLY A 186 1.82 -31.81 25.26
N PHE A 187 3.06 -31.52 25.54
CA PHE A 187 3.50 -30.77 26.73
C PHE A 187 3.87 -29.32 26.44
N ALA A 188 4.00 -28.92 25.18
CA ALA A 188 4.34 -27.59 24.73
C ALA A 188 3.86 -27.36 23.30
N GLN A 189 3.63 -26.09 22.94
CA GLN A 189 3.43 -25.67 21.56
C GLN A 189 4.71 -25.10 20.99
N LEU A 190 5.05 -25.48 19.76
CA LEU A 190 6.17 -24.97 18.98
C LEU A 190 5.64 -24.07 17.88
N VAL A 191 6.23 -22.88 17.72
CA VAL A 191 6.02 -22.01 16.56
C VAL A 191 7.37 -21.60 16.02
N SER A 192 7.60 -21.89 14.74
CA SER A 192 8.77 -21.41 14.00
C SER A 192 8.27 -20.55 12.85
N ALA A 193 8.84 -19.35 12.72
CA ALA A 193 8.51 -18.41 11.65
C ALA A 193 9.82 -17.87 11.04
N THR A 194 9.90 -17.87 9.73
CA THR A 194 11.06 -17.38 8.96
C THR A 194 10.58 -16.64 7.71
#